data_1e0727c09555d18d00a30d04b9fbafde
#
_entry.id   1e0727c09555d18d00a30d04b9fbafde
#
_cell.length_a   1.000
_cell.length_b   1.000
_cell.length_c   1.000
_cell.angle_alpha   90.00
_cell.angle_beta   90.00
_cell.angle_gamma   90.00
#
_symmetry.space_group_name_H-M   'P 1'
#
loop_
_entity.id
_entity.type
_entity.pdbx_description
1 polymer ?
#
loop_
_entity_poly.entity_id
_entity_poly.type
_entity_poly.pdbx_seq_one_letter_code
_entity_poly.pdbx_strand_id
1 'polypeptide(L)'
;TWMKNAAKRGARIVLADPRITDIGRHAWRTLQFKADADVAMLNALIHTVIDEGLVDEAFINDRANNFEALKANVMGCSPEAMAPVCGIPAETLREVARAFATAKASMILWGMGVSQHIHGTDNARCLIALCAVTGQIGKPGSGLHPLRGQNNVQGASDAGLIPMMFPNYQRVDNAGAHAWFEEFWGTQLDEAPGYTVVEIMHKALAPDSDPHKVRGMYIMGENPAMSDPDLNHARHALGSLSHLVVQDIFLTETAWLADVVLPASAWPEKTGTASNTDRMVQMGRRALNPPGDARPDLWIIQQIAQRVGPHAPHFVSSLPPEGAGPALGRPGGGAGLNWNYEGEESGVAAVYEEMRQAMHASIEGITWDRLERESSVTYPCLAPDDPGQPIVFTDQFPTPTGRLQLVPASVIPAAEKPSAEFPFVLITGRQLEHWHTGSMTRRSTVLDAIEPMATASLHGDELARLGVQPGALVGIRSRRGMVQVRVRRDDGTPRGTVFMPFAYVEAAANLLTNAALDPFGKIPEFKYCAVAVEALPSTKGD
;
A
#
# COMPACT_ATOMS: atom_id res chain seq x y z
N THR A 1 5.22 15.18 15.38
CA THR A 1 5.91 16.45 15.68
C THR A 1 5.62 17.51 14.64
N TRP A 2 5.80 17.25 13.32
CA TRP A 2 5.61 18.24 12.24
C TRP A 2 4.19 18.82 12.19
N MET A 3 3.15 17.96 12.18
CA MET A 3 1.74 18.42 12.19
C MET A 3 1.41 19.26 13.43
N LYS A 4 1.83 18.83 14.63
CA LYS A 4 1.68 19.61 15.86
C LYS A 4 2.34 20.99 15.76
N ASN A 5 3.54 21.07 15.18
CA ASN A 5 4.24 22.34 15.01
C ASN A 5 3.60 23.21 13.92
N ALA A 6 3.05 22.60 12.86
CA ALA A 6 2.29 23.33 11.85
C ALA A 6 1.02 23.95 12.45
N ALA A 7 0.26 23.18 13.24
CA ALA A 7 -0.93 23.68 13.95
C ALA A 7 -0.59 24.88 14.86
N LYS A 8 0.53 24.80 15.61
CA LYS A 8 1.00 25.91 16.45
C LYS A 8 1.36 27.17 15.65
N ARG A 9 1.70 27.04 14.36
CA ARG A 9 1.98 28.15 13.44
C ARG A 9 0.75 28.60 12.65
N GLY A 10 -0.43 28.10 12.99
CA GLY A 10 -1.70 28.53 12.39
C GLY A 10 -2.21 27.65 11.24
N ALA A 11 -1.56 26.53 10.91
CA ALA A 11 -2.11 25.60 9.95
C ALA A 11 -3.39 24.94 10.51
N ARG A 12 -4.44 24.88 9.69
CA ARG A 12 -5.70 24.22 10.03
C ARG A 12 -5.58 22.74 9.68
N ILE A 13 -5.48 21.89 10.68
CA ILE A 13 -5.46 20.43 10.49
C ILE A 13 -6.90 19.92 10.52
N VAL A 14 -7.30 19.20 9.49
CA VAL A 14 -8.56 18.44 9.45
C VAL A 14 -8.20 16.97 9.58
N LEU A 15 -8.72 16.30 10.61
CA LEU A 15 -8.66 14.86 10.75
C LEU A 15 -9.94 14.27 10.16
N ALA A 16 -9.82 13.51 9.07
CA ALA A 16 -10.91 12.70 8.51
C ALA A 16 -10.58 11.23 8.74
N ASP A 17 -11.25 10.60 9.69
CA ASP A 17 -11.05 9.21 10.09
C ASP A 17 -12.31 8.70 10.78
N PRO A 18 -12.76 7.46 10.56
CA PRO A 18 -13.84 6.86 11.32
C PRO A 18 -13.58 6.84 12.83
N ARG A 19 -12.32 6.77 13.25
CA ARG A 19 -11.90 6.84 14.66
C ARG A 19 -11.26 8.20 14.97
N ILE A 20 -11.53 8.70 16.18
CA ILE A 20 -10.80 9.85 16.69
C ILE A 20 -9.43 9.36 17.20
N THR A 21 -8.41 9.59 16.39
CA THR A 21 -7.02 9.24 16.73
C THR A 21 -6.32 10.36 17.50
N ASP A 22 -5.16 10.10 18.05
CA ASP A 22 -4.38 11.04 18.88
C ASP A 22 -4.09 12.39 18.21
N ILE A 23 -3.99 12.44 16.88
CA ILE A 23 -3.78 13.69 16.15
C ILE A 23 -5.00 14.62 16.26
N GLY A 24 -6.17 14.09 16.53
CA GLY A 24 -7.42 14.85 16.72
C GLY A 24 -7.30 15.96 17.76
N ARG A 25 -6.45 15.79 18.79
CA ARG A 25 -6.16 16.84 19.80
C ARG A 25 -5.52 18.11 19.23
N HIS A 26 -5.01 18.04 18.01
CA HIS A 26 -4.40 19.15 17.29
C HIS A 26 -5.21 19.57 16.06
N ALA A 27 -6.31 18.88 15.78
CA ALA A 27 -7.16 19.16 14.66
C ALA A 27 -8.00 20.43 14.90
N TRP A 28 -8.11 21.26 13.88
CA TRP A 28 -9.09 22.35 13.85
C TRP A 28 -10.52 21.82 13.69
N ARG A 29 -10.68 20.75 12.87
CA ARG A 29 -11.92 20.00 12.71
C ARG A 29 -11.63 18.51 12.64
N THR A 30 -12.51 17.73 13.23
CA THR A 30 -12.52 16.27 13.08
C THR A 30 -13.76 15.86 12.32
N LEU A 31 -13.57 15.22 11.17
CA LEU A 31 -14.59 14.59 10.38
C LEU A 31 -14.60 13.10 10.75
N GLN A 32 -15.31 12.76 11.83
CA GLN A 32 -15.51 11.35 12.23
C GLN A 32 -16.64 10.76 11.37
N PHE A 33 -16.30 10.39 10.16
CA PHE A 33 -17.27 9.86 9.20
C PHE A 33 -17.56 8.38 9.43
N LYS A 34 -18.70 7.90 8.96
CA LYS A 34 -19.04 6.49 8.99
C LYS A 34 -18.08 5.71 8.11
N ALA A 35 -17.61 4.56 8.59
CA ALA A 35 -16.75 3.69 7.78
C ALA A 35 -17.36 3.44 6.41
N ASP A 36 -16.54 3.41 5.36
CA ASP A 36 -16.94 3.21 3.96
C ASP A 36 -17.66 4.40 3.29
N ALA A 37 -17.72 5.55 3.94
CA ALA A 37 -18.41 6.73 3.41
C ALA A 37 -17.45 7.79 2.82
N ASP A 38 -16.24 7.39 2.44
CA ASP A 38 -15.20 8.27 1.92
C ASP A 38 -15.65 9.02 0.67
N VAL A 39 -16.16 8.31 -0.35
CA VAL A 39 -16.63 8.92 -1.61
C VAL A 39 -17.79 9.90 -1.33
N ALA A 40 -18.72 9.56 -0.44
CA ALA A 40 -19.84 10.43 -0.10
C ALA A 40 -19.36 11.74 0.55
N MET A 41 -18.46 11.64 1.52
CA MET A 41 -17.85 12.81 2.17
C MET A 41 -17.06 13.66 1.18
N LEU A 42 -16.21 13.06 0.37
CA LEU A 42 -15.33 13.77 -0.57
C LEU A 42 -16.13 14.42 -1.70
N ASN A 43 -17.14 13.74 -2.26
CA ASN A 43 -18.02 14.31 -3.27
C ASN A 43 -18.82 15.50 -2.72
N ALA A 44 -19.22 15.49 -1.44
CA ALA A 44 -19.88 16.64 -0.80
C ALA A 44 -18.92 17.84 -0.65
N LEU A 45 -17.64 17.61 -0.37
CA LEU A 45 -16.63 18.68 -0.36
C LEU A 45 -16.45 19.27 -1.77
N ILE A 46 -16.31 18.41 -2.80
CA ILE A 46 -16.15 18.83 -4.20
C ILE A 46 -17.41 19.57 -4.68
N HIS A 47 -18.61 19.05 -4.36
CA HIS A 47 -19.88 19.74 -4.64
C HIS A 47 -19.88 21.18 -4.10
N THR A 48 -19.50 21.36 -2.82
CA THR A 48 -19.46 22.68 -2.20
C THR A 48 -18.50 23.62 -2.91
N VAL A 49 -17.31 23.15 -3.31
CA VAL A 49 -16.34 23.95 -4.06
C VAL A 49 -16.94 24.43 -5.39
N ILE A 50 -17.65 23.56 -6.09
CA ILE A 50 -18.26 23.89 -7.39
C ILE A 50 -19.49 24.78 -7.23
N ASP A 51 -20.40 24.44 -6.32
CA ASP A 51 -21.66 25.13 -6.10
C ASP A 51 -21.46 26.58 -5.61
N GLU A 52 -20.43 26.79 -4.78
CA GLU A 52 -20.11 28.11 -4.21
C GLU A 52 -19.12 28.91 -5.07
N GLY A 53 -18.76 28.44 -6.28
CA GLY A 53 -17.87 29.16 -7.20
C GLY A 53 -16.44 29.29 -6.68
N LEU A 54 -15.96 28.31 -5.92
CA LEU A 54 -14.60 28.28 -5.34
C LEU A 54 -13.59 27.51 -6.20
N VAL A 55 -13.99 27.17 -7.44
CA VAL A 55 -13.15 26.46 -8.41
C VAL A 55 -12.00 27.36 -8.88
N ASP A 56 -10.80 26.81 -8.95
CA ASP A 56 -9.70 27.43 -9.67
C ASP A 56 -9.89 27.21 -11.18
N GLU A 57 -10.67 28.11 -11.79
CA GLU A 57 -11.04 28.03 -13.21
C GLU A 57 -9.81 28.06 -14.13
N ALA A 58 -8.76 28.81 -13.77
CA ALA A 58 -7.54 28.87 -14.56
C ALA A 58 -6.85 27.48 -14.57
N PHE A 59 -6.70 26.85 -13.41
CA PHE A 59 -6.12 25.51 -13.31
C PHE A 59 -6.95 24.49 -14.09
N ILE A 60 -8.27 24.50 -13.95
CA ILE A 60 -9.16 23.56 -14.65
C ILE A 60 -9.04 23.74 -16.16
N ASN A 61 -9.15 24.97 -16.65
CA ASN A 61 -9.12 25.25 -18.08
C ASN A 61 -7.78 24.91 -18.73
N ASP A 62 -6.67 25.17 -18.03
CA ASP A 62 -5.33 24.96 -18.59
C ASP A 62 -4.80 23.54 -18.36
N ARG A 63 -5.21 22.86 -17.28
CA ARG A 63 -4.47 21.70 -16.78
C ARG A 63 -5.30 20.45 -16.51
N ALA A 64 -6.63 20.50 -16.65
CA ALA A 64 -7.50 19.35 -16.41
C ALA A 64 -8.40 19.03 -17.61
N ASN A 65 -8.74 17.76 -17.75
CA ASN A 65 -9.73 17.24 -18.68
C ASN A 65 -10.93 16.68 -17.91
N ASN A 66 -12.09 16.62 -18.56
CA ASN A 66 -13.28 15.93 -18.07
C ASN A 66 -13.96 16.59 -16.85
N PHE A 67 -13.78 17.90 -16.67
CA PHE A 67 -14.38 18.64 -15.54
C PHE A 67 -15.92 18.59 -15.56
N GLU A 68 -16.56 18.72 -16.73
CA GLU A 68 -18.02 18.72 -16.83
C GLU A 68 -18.63 17.38 -16.38
N ALA A 69 -17.95 16.24 -16.65
CA ALA A 69 -18.41 14.95 -16.17
C ALA A 69 -18.26 14.82 -14.63
N LEU A 70 -17.19 15.34 -14.07
CA LEU A 70 -17.03 15.42 -12.61
C LEU A 70 -18.13 16.28 -11.99
N LYS A 71 -18.36 17.48 -12.52
CA LYS A 71 -19.40 18.41 -12.08
C LYS A 71 -20.79 17.73 -12.12
N ALA A 72 -21.14 17.12 -13.24
CA ALA A 72 -22.40 16.41 -13.37
C ALA A 72 -22.57 15.30 -12.32
N ASN A 73 -21.52 14.54 -12.03
CA ASN A 73 -21.53 13.48 -11.02
C ASN A 73 -21.75 14.01 -9.59
N VAL A 74 -21.08 15.09 -9.21
CA VAL A 74 -21.13 15.59 -7.83
C VAL A 74 -22.31 16.52 -7.54
N MET A 75 -23.01 17.04 -8.56
CA MET A 75 -24.16 17.94 -8.32
C MET A 75 -25.29 17.28 -7.56
N GLY A 76 -25.43 15.96 -7.59
CA GLY A 76 -26.34 15.20 -6.73
C GLY A 76 -25.83 14.92 -5.30
N CYS A 77 -24.58 15.30 -4.99
CA CYS A 77 -23.92 14.99 -3.74
C CYS A 77 -23.82 16.22 -2.81
N SER A 78 -24.89 17.01 -2.68
CA SER A 78 -24.87 18.16 -1.78
C SER A 78 -24.52 17.74 -0.34
N PRO A 79 -23.92 18.62 0.47
CA PRO A 79 -23.66 18.34 1.89
C PRO A 79 -24.91 17.87 2.65
N GLU A 80 -26.09 18.41 2.34
CA GLU A 80 -27.37 17.99 2.95
C GLU A 80 -27.77 16.58 2.55
N ALA A 81 -27.54 16.19 1.28
CA ALA A 81 -27.82 14.84 0.80
C ALA A 81 -26.80 13.82 1.36
N MET A 82 -25.56 14.21 1.53
CA MET A 82 -24.48 13.32 1.97
C MET A 82 -24.31 13.26 3.48
N ALA A 83 -24.75 14.26 4.25
CA ALA A 83 -24.68 14.26 5.71
C ALA A 83 -25.25 12.99 6.36
N PRO A 84 -26.44 12.50 6.01
CA PRO A 84 -26.96 11.25 6.58
C PRO A 84 -26.15 10.01 6.13
N VAL A 85 -25.51 10.05 4.97
CA VAL A 85 -24.68 8.96 4.44
C VAL A 85 -23.37 8.89 5.19
N CYS A 86 -22.61 9.98 5.20
CA CYS A 86 -21.27 10.00 5.81
C CYS A 86 -21.26 10.29 7.33
N GLY A 87 -22.39 10.78 7.89
CA GLY A 87 -22.50 11.08 9.31
C GLY A 87 -21.88 12.41 9.74
N ILE A 88 -21.45 13.26 8.79
CA ILE A 88 -20.88 14.58 9.08
C ILE A 88 -21.96 15.65 8.83
N PRO A 89 -22.14 16.62 9.76
CA PRO A 89 -23.08 17.72 9.54
C PRO A 89 -22.78 18.51 8.26
N ALA A 90 -23.80 18.85 7.48
CA ALA A 90 -23.67 19.56 6.21
C ALA A 90 -22.85 20.86 6.33
N GLU A 91 -23.10 21.66 7.37
CA GLU A 91 -22.34 22.89 7.58
C GLU A 91 -20.85 22.64 7.86
N THR A 92 -20.50 21.55 8.55
CA THR A 92 -19.10 21.17 8.78
C THR A 92 -18.41 20.79 7.46
N LEU A 93 -19.12 20.09 6.57
CA LEU A 93 -18.60 19.77 5.23
C LEU A 93 -18.34 21.06 4.43
N ARG A 94 -19.29 22.00 4.42
CA ARG A 94 -19.12 23.30 3.76
C ARG A 94 -17.95 24.09 4.34
N GLU A 95 -17.85 24.18 5.66
CA GLU A 95 -16.79 24.87 6.35
C GLU A 95 -15.40 24.33 5.96
N VAL A 96 -15.27 23.01 5.92
CA VAL A 96 -14.01 22.35 5.55
C VAL A 96 -13.69 22.57 4.05
N ALA A 97 -14.68 22.43 3.18
CA ALA A 97 -14.52 22.65 1.74
C ALA A 97 -14.05 24.10 1.44
N ARG A 98 -14.73 25.09 2.04
CA ARG A 98 -14.35 26.50 1.92
C ARG A 98 -12.93 26.77 2.43
N ALA A 99 -12.59 26.20 3.60
CA ALA A 99 -11.27 26.36 4.20
C ALA A 99 -10.16 25.73 3.34
N PHE A 100 -10.43 24.58 2.71
CA PHE A 100 -9.49 23.90 1.82
C PHE A 100 -9.27 24.70 0.52
N ALA A 101 -10.37 25.15 -0.10
CA ALA A 101 -10.32 25.87 -1.37
C ALA A 101 -9.68 27.25 -1.26
N THR A 102 -9.96 28.00 -0.18
CA THR A 102 -9.50 29.39 -0.02
C THR A 102 -8.15 29.53 0.66
N ALA A 103 -7.56 28.45 1.14
CA ALA A 103 -6.23 28.49 1.75
C ALA A 103 -5.14 28.77 0.69
N LYS A 104 -4.10 29.50 1.08
CA LYS A 104 -2.93 29.77 0.22
C LYS A 104 -2.31 28.48 -0.32
N ALA A 105 -2.25 27.45 0.52
CA ALA A 105 -1.78 26.12 0.17
C ALA A 105 -2.52 25.10 1.02
N SER A 106 -3.00 24.05 0.38
CA SER A 106 -3.66 22.91 1.02
C SER A 106 -3.06 21.61 0.54
N MET A 107 -2.91 20.64 1.44
CA MET A 107 -2.41 19.30 1.11
C MET A 107 -3.28 18.22 1.72
N ILE A 108 -3.31 17.09 1.08
CA ILE A 108 -3.99 15.89 1.57
C ILE A 108 -2.94 14.81 1.83
N LEU A 109 -2.94 14.28 3.06
CA LEU A 109 -2.12 13.13 3.44
C LEU A 109 -3.06 11.96 3.75
N TRP A 110 -2.82 10.82 3.14
CA TRP A 110 -3.65 9.64 3.39
C TRP A 110 -2.83 8.35 3.41
N GLY A 111 -3.41 7.29 3.94
CA GLY A 111 -2.81 5.97 4.00
C GLY A 111 -3.79 4.89 3.56
N MET A 112 -3.54 3.67 4.02
CA MET A 112 -4.30 2.48 3.64
C MET A 112 -5.77 2.51 4.08
N GLY A 113 -6.15 3.39 5.03
CA GLY A 113 -7.56 3.61 5.40
C GLY A 113 -8.42 4.06 4.22
N VAL A 114 -7.86 4.87 3.32
CA VAL A 114 -8.52 5.31 2.07
C VAL A 114 -8.48 4.22 1.00
N SER A 115 -7.36 3.50 0.87
CA SER A 115 -7.09 2.63 -0.28
C SER A 115 -7.66 1.22 -0.13
N GLN A 116 -7.79 0.69 1.09
CA GLN A 116 -8.17 -0.72 1.34
C GLN A 116 -9.69 -0.92 1.45
N HIS A 117 -10.40 -0.48 0.40
CA HIS A 117 -11.83 -0.66 0.16
C HIS A 117 -12.07 -1.16 -1.27
N ILE A 118 -13.23 -1.73 -1.54
CA ILE A 118 -13.62 -2.09 -2.93
C ILE A 118 -13.74 -0.88 -3.86
N HIS A 119 -13.79 0.32 -3.30
CA HIS A 119 -13.75 1.60 -4.02
C HIS A 119 -12.49 2.42 -3.68
N GLY A 120 -11.41 1.77 -3.27
CA GLY A 120 -10.17 2.44 -2.85
C GLY A 120 -9.54 3.32 -3.94
N THR A 121 -9.61 2.89 -5.19
CA THR A 121 -9.20 3.71 -6.34
C THR A 121 -10.10 4.93 -6.51
N ASP A 122 -11.41 4.79 -6.33
CA ASP A 122 -12.36 5.91 -6.43
C ASP A 122 -12.18 6.89 -5.27
N ASN A 123 -11.86 6.43 -4.07
CA ASN A 123 -11.45 7.30 -2.97
C ASN A 123 -10.25 8.17 -3.36
N ALA A 124 -9.20 7.58 -3.94
CA ALA A 124 -8.04 8.33 -4.43
C ALA A 124 -8.40 9.31 -5.56
N ARG A 125 -9.28 8.92 -6.50
CA ARG A 125 -9.80 9.80 -7.55
C ARG A 125 -10.52 11.02 -6.99
N CYS A 126 -11.31 10.86 -5.93
CA CYS A 126 -11.96 11.98 -5.23
C CYS A 126 -10.95 12.92 -4.56
N LEU A 127 -9.88 12.39 -3.94
CA LEU A 127 -8.80 13.21 -3.37
C LEU A 127 -8.09 14.02 -4.45
N ILE A 128 -7.79 13.39 -5.59
CA ILE A 128 -7.20 14.05 -6.77
C ILE A 128 -8.13 15.15 -7.28
N ALA A 129 -9.43 14.84 -7.43
CA ALA A 129 -10.42 15.79 -7.91
C ALA A 129 -10.54 17.01 -6.98
N LEU A 130 -10.56 16.83 -5.66
CA LEU A 130 -10.63 17.93 -4.69
C LEU A 130 -9.40 18.85 -4.79
N CYS A 131 -8.19 18.29 -4.91
CA CYS A 131 -6.98 19.09 -5.12
C CYS A 131 -6.99 19.81 -6.49
N ALA A 132 -7.49 19.16 -7.54
CA ALA A 132 -7.54 19.71 -8.88
C ALA A 132 -8.53 20.89 -9.00
N VAL A 133 -9.77 20.71 -8.51
CA VAL A 133 -10.80 21.79 -8.60
C VAL A 133 -10.41 23.03 -7.77
N THR A 134 -9.51 22.89 -6.83
CA THR A 134 -9.01 23.99 -5.98
C THR A 134 -7.60 24.48 -6.36
N GLY A 135 -7.01 23.97 -7.45
CA GLY A 135 -5.67 24.34 -7.90
C GLY A 135 -4.55 24.03 -6.87
N GLN A 136 -4.77 23.03 -6.02
CA GLN A 136 -3.83 22.67 -4.93
C GLN A 136 -2.84 21.57 -5.36
N ILE A 137 -2.25 21.72 -6.56
CA ILE A 137 -1.24 20.81 -7.13
C ILE A 137 -0.13 21.63 -7.78
N GLY A 138 1.11 21.17 -7.67
CA GLY A 138 2.27 21.74 -8.37
C GLY A 138 2.79 23.06 -7.77
N LYS A 139 2.45 23.39 -6.55
CA LYS A 139 2.93 24.58 -5.84
C LYS A 139 3.42 24.26 -4.42
N PRO A 140 4.33 25.08 -3.84
CA PRO A 140 4.86 24.82 -2.50
C PRO A 140 3.79 24.71 -1.42
N GLY A 141 3.87 23.65 -0.62
CA GLY A 141 2.96 23.39 0.51
C GLY A 141 1.59 22.85 0.11
N SER A 142 1.39 22.48 -1.15
CA SER A 142 0.15 21.87 -1.63
C SER A 142 0.37 20.45 -2.16
N GLY A 143 -0.71 19.76 -2.47
CA GLY A 143 -0.71 18.51 -3.21
C GLY A 143 -1.20 17.28 -2.47
N LEU A 144 -0.92 16.17 -3.06
CA LEU A 144 -1.41 14.83 -2.73
C LEU A 144 -0.25 13.98 -2.20
N HIS A 145 -0.40 13.46 -0.98
CA HIS A 145 0.69 12.78 -0.28
C HIS A 145 0.22 11.41 0.25
N PRO A 146 0.26 10.35 -0.57
CA PRO A 146 0.04 8.99 -0.09
C PRO A 146 1.16 8.58 0.87
N LEU A 147 0.83 8.35 2.13
CA LEU A 147 1.80 7.96 3.16
C LEU A 147 2.05 6.46 3.07
N ARG A 148 3.15 6.07 2.46
CA ARG A 148 3.55 4.67 2.32
C ARG A 148 4.03 4.11 3.66
N GLY A 149 3.85 2.78 3.86
CA GLY A 149 4.13 2.14 5.14
C GLY A 149 5.61 1.75 5.33
N GLN A 150 6.13 0.92 4.45
CA GLN A 150 7.48 0.37 4.53
C GLN A 150 8.53 1.37 4.02
N ASN A 151 9.78 1.17 4.46
CA ASN A 151 10.89 2.06 4.13
C ASN A 151 11.13 2.21 2.62
N ASN A 152 10.98 1.14 1.86
CA ASN A 152 11.27 1.10 0.43
C ASN A 152 10.07 0.70 -0.42
N VAL A 153 8.84 0.82 0.07
CA VAL A 153 7.66 0.46 -0.75
C VAL A 153 7.53 1.37 -1.97
N GLN A 154 7.98 2.61 -1.88
CA GLN A 154 8.06 3.50 -3.04
C GLN A 154 9.06 2.96 -4.06
N GLY A 155 10.31 2.69 -3.66
CA GLY A 155 11.35 2.19 -4.55
C GLY A 155 11.03 0.80 -5.12
N ALA A 156 10.41 -0.09 -4.35
CA ALA A 156 9.95 -1.37 -4.83
C ALA A 156 8.91 -1.21 -5.95
N SER A 157 7.94 -0.32 -5.77
CA SER A 157 6.93 -0.01 -6.79
C SER A 157 7.55 0.66 -8.01
N ASP A 158 8.47 1.60 -7.81
CA ASP A 158 9.18 2.31 -8.89
C ASP A 158 10.01 1.34 -9.75
N ALA A 159 10.61 0.33 -9.10
CA ALA A 159 11.40 -0.72 -9.76
C ALA A 159 10.56 -1.81 -10.45
N GLY A 160 9.23 -1.71 -10.42
CA GLY A 160 8.34 -2.64 -11.11
C GLY A 160 7.94 -3.89 -10.32
N LEU A 161 8.08 -3.92 -8.99
CA LEU A 161 7.56 -5.00 -8.14
C LEU A 161 6.03 -4.89 -7.99
N ILE A 162 5.34 -4.82 -9.11
CA ILE A 162 3.89 -4.76 -9.26
C ILE A 162 3.52 -5.67 -10.44
N PRO A 163 2.55 -6.59 -10.30
CA PRO A 163 2.32 -7.63 -11.30
C PRO A 163 1.93 -7.14 -12.71
N MET A 164 1.50 -5.88 -12.85
CA MET A 164 1.10 -5.29 -14.13
C MET A 164 2.07 -4.21 -14.64
N MET A 165 3.23 -4.01 -14.00
CA MET A 165 4.12 -2.90 -14.31
C MET A 165 5.58 -3.37 -14.49
N PHE A 166 6.23 -2.84 -15.49
CA PHE A 166 7.69 -2.72 -15.58
C PHE A 166 8.21 -1.58 -14.69
N PRO A 167 9.53 -1.44 -14.53
CA PRO A 167 10.12 -0.27 -13.89
C PRO A 167 9.55 1.04 -14.41
N ASN A 168 9.50 2.05 -13.55
CA ASN A 168 8.98 3.39 -13.83
C ASN A 168 7.48 3.40 -14.21
N TYR A 169 6.69 2.46 -13.64
CA TYR A 169 5.24 2.32 -13.84
C TYR A 169 4.81 2.14 -15.31
N GLN A 170 5.68 1.58 -16.15
CA GLN A 170 5.32 1.21 -17.51
C GLN A 170 4.44 -0.05 -17.49
N ARG A 171 3.28 -0.02 -18.13
CA ARG A 171 2.39 -1.19 -18.15
C ARG A 171 2.96 -2.31 -19.02
N VAL A 172 2.88 -3.56 -18.54
CA VAL A 172 3.36 -4.74 -19.27
C VAL A 172 2.55 -5.00 -20.55
N ASP A 173 1.28 -4.61 -20.58
CA ASP A 173 0.38 -4.71 -21.74
C ASP A 173 0.44 -3.49 -22.70
N ASN A 174 1.36 -2.55 -22.47
CA ASN A 174 1.65 -1.46 -23.40
C ASN A 174 2.68 -1.91 -24.43
N ALA A 175 2.31 -2.02 -25.69
CA ALA A 175 3.17 -2.55 -26.75
C ALA A 175 4.51 -1.79 -26.90
N GLY A 176 4.53 -0.47 -26.70
CA GLY A 176 5.75 0.33 -26.78
C GLY A 176 6.70 0.07 -25.60
N ALA A 177 6.16 0.03 -24.39
CA ALA A 177 6.93 -0.29 -23.20
C ALA A 177 7.45 -1.73 -23.24
N HIS A 178 6.60 -2.67 -23.65
CA HIS A 178 6.93 -4.07 -23.79
C HIS A 178 8.12 -4.27 -24.74
N ALA A 179 8.04 -3.74 -25.98
CA ALA A 179 9.12 -3.84 -26.96
C ALA A 179 10.44 -3.20 -26.45
N TRP A 180 10.33 -2.07 -25.74
CA TRP A 180 11.52 -1.42 -25.17
C TRP A 180 12.19 -2.29 -24.10
N PHE A 181 11.43 -2.94 -23.20
CA PHE A 181 11.99 -3.81 -22.17
C PHE A 181 12.50 -5.13 -22.73
N GLU A 182 11.89 -5.68 -23.78
CA GLU A 182 12.43 -6.84 -24.51
C GLU A 182 13.80 -6.55 -25.12
N GLU A 183 13.94 -5.39 -25.77
CA GLU A 183 15.22 -4.92 -26.29
C GLU A 183 16.24 -4.68 -25.17
N PHE A 184 15.83 -3.97 -24.11
CA PHE A 184 16.69 -3.62 -22.98
C PHE A 184 17.24 -4.84 -22.25
N TRP A 185 16.42 -5.85 -21.99
CA TRP A 185 16.85 -7.09 -21.33
C TRP A 185 17.30 -8.18 -22.32
N GLY A 186 17.08 -7.99 -23.61
CA GLY A 186 17.44 -8.95 -24.64
C GLY A 186 16.73 -10.30 -24.48
N THR A 187 15.45 -10.30 -24.15
CA THR A 187 14.65 -11.50 -23.92
C THR A 187 13.19 -11.25 -24.29
N GLN A 188 12.45 -12.31 -24.60
CA GLN A 188 11.00 -12.22 -24.77
C GLN A 188 10.32 -12.15 -23.40
N LEU A 189 9.29 -11.31 -23.29
CA LEU A 189 8.52 -11.10 -22.08
C LEU A 189 7.06 -11.50 -22.29
N ASP A 190 6.35 -11.79 -21.22
CA ASP A 190 4.91 -12.05 -21.26
C ASP A 190 4.14 -10.72 -21.30
N GLU A 191 3.21 -10.59 -22.23
CA GLU A 191 2.31 -9.42 -22.36
C GLU A 191 1.20 -9.40 -21.31
N ALA A 192 0.94 -10.54 -20.67
CA ALA A 192 -0.13 -10.65 -19.68
C ALA A 192 0.33 -10.14 -18.31
N PRO A 193 -0.49 -9.29 -17.65
CA PRO A 193 -0.25 -8.94 -16.26
C PRO A 193 -0.22 -10.17 -15.35
N GLY A 194 0.71 -10.19 -14.38
CA GLY A 194 0.72 -11.21 -13.35
C GLY A 194 -0.49 -11.13 -12.41
N TYR A 195 -0.74 -12.16 -11.63
CA TYR A 195 -1.82 -12.19 -10.65
C TYR A 195 -1.52 -11.30 -9.45
N THR A 196 -2.56 -10.66 -8.94
CA THR A 196 -2.49 -9.94 -7.67
C THR A 196 -2.60 -10.90 -6.47
N VAL A 197 -2.31 -10.41 -5.27
CA VAL A 197 -2.21 -11.20 -4.05
C VAL A 197 -3.39 -12.19 -3.84
N VAL A 198 -4.63 -11.71 -3.94
CA VAL A 198 -5.82 -12.56 -3.77
C VAL A 198 -6.01 -13.51 -4.97
N GLU A 199 -5.74 -13.03 -6.17
CA GLU A 199 -5.83 -13.84 -7.39
C GLU A 199 -4.83 -15.00 -7.37
N ILE A 200 -3.61 -14.81 -6.83
CA ILE A 200 -2.61 -15.87 -6.64
C ILE A 200 -3.19 -16.99 -5.74
N MET A 201 -3.82 -16.63 -4.62
CA MET A 201 -4.40 -17.62 -3.71
C MET A 201 -5.55 -18.39 -4.34
N HIS A 202 -6.41 -17.74 -5.13
CA HIS A 202 -7.44 -18.43 -5.92
C HIS A 202 -6.83 -19.37 -6.97
N LYS A 203 -5.76 -18.96 -7.64
CA LYS A 203 -5.06 -19.75 -8.65
C LYS A 203 -4.29 -20.94 -8.06
N ALA A 204 -3.80 -20.83 -6.83
CA ALA A 204 -3.22 -21.96 -6.11
C ALA A 204 -4.26 -23.08 -5.82
N LEU A 205 -5.52 -22.71 -5.57
CA LEU A 205 -6.62 -23.63 -5.32
C LEU A 205 -7.40 -24.03 -6.58
N ALA A 206 -7.00 -23.56 -7.76
CA ALA A 206 -7.64 -23.93 -9.02
C ALA A 206 -7.53 -25.45 -9.28
N PRO A 207 -8.44 -26.04 -10.04
CA PRO A 207 -8.35 -27.45 -10.44
C PRO A 207 -7.03 -27.76 -11.18
N ASP A 208 -6.55 -28.99 -11.09
CA ASP A 208 -5.30 -29.40 -11.78
C ASP A 208 -5.38 -29.29 -13.30
N SER A 209 -6.57 -29.27 -13.86
CA SER A 209 -6.85 -29.05 -15.28
C SER A 209 -6.70 -27.57 -15.70
N ASP A 210 -6.63 -26.60 -14.77
CA ASP A 210 -6.39 -25.20 -15.09
C ASP A 210 -4.91 -25.03 -15.52
N PRO A 211 -4.63 -24.62 -16.76
CA PRO A 211 -3.27 -24.42 -17.24
C PRO A 211 -2.54 -23.28 -16.49
N HIS A 212 -3.29 -22.37 -15.88
CA HIS A 212 -2.77 -21.24 -15.12
C HIS A 212 -2.80 -21.45 -13.60
N LYS A 213 -2.97 -22.69 -13.13
CA LYS A 213 -2.87 -23.03 -11.71
C LYS A 213 -1.48 -22.71 -11.18
N VAL A 214 -1.42 -21.98 -10.06
CA VAL A 214 -0.17 -21.75 -9.33
C VAL A 214 0.16 -23.02 -8.53
N ARG A 215 1.26 -23.69 -8.88
CA ARG A 215 1.71 -24.93 -8.25
C ARG A 215 2.89 -24.74 -7.30
N GLY A 216 3.66 -23.69 -7.50
CA GLY A 216 4.81 -23.34 -6.65
C GLY A 216 4.89 -21.84 -6.44
N MET A 217 5.47 -21.45 -5.31
CA MET A 217 5.72 -20.02 -4.99
C MET A 217 7.10 -19.85 -4.39
N TYR A 218 7.69 -18.70 -4.69
CA TYR A 218 8.86 -18.16 -4.01
C TYR A 218 8.46 -16.84 -3.36
N ILE A 219 8.45 -16.81 -2.04
CA ILE A 219 8.03 -15.65 -1.24
C ILE A 219 9.25 -15.05 -0.58
N MET A 220 9.44 -13.74 -0.74
CA MET A 220 10.58 -13.00 -0.21
C MET A 220 10.12 -11.86 0.69
N GLY A 221 10.46 -11.95 1.99
CA GLY A 221 10.24 -10.89 2.97
C GLY A 221 8.77 -10.54 3.22
N GLU A 222 7.85 -11.47 2.96
CA GLU A 222 6.41 -11.32 3.17
C GLU A 222 5.82 -12.45 4.01
N ASN A 223 4.72 -12.15 4.70
CA ASN A 223 4.04 -13.10 5.57
C ASN A 223 2.55 -13.25 5.21
N PRO A 224 2.21 -13.76 3.99
CA PRO A 224 0.82 -13.89 3.54
C PRO A 224 -0.05 -14.79 4.43
N ALA A 225 0.53 -15.77 5.14
CA ALA A 225 -0.19 -16.56 6.15
C ALA A 225 -0.69 -15.73 7.35
N MET A 226 -0.40 -14.41 7.39
CA MET A 226 -0.90 -13.43 8.35
C MET A 226 -1.47 -12.17 7.69
N SER A 227 -0.90 -11.73 6.56
CA SER A 227 -1.27 -10.45 5.95
C SER A 227 -2.44 -10.52 5.00
N ASP A 228 -2.73 -11.68 4.41
CA ASP A 228 -3.78 -11.81 3.40
C ASP A 228 -5.19 -11.81 4.00
N PRO A 229 -6.18 -11.28 3.27
CA PRO A 229 -7.57 -11.34 3.70
C PRO A 229 -8.11 -12.77 3.60
N ASP A 230 -9.21 -13.06 4.29
CA ASP A 230 -9.74 -14.43 4.38
C ASP A 230 -8.63 -15.45 4.66
N LEU A 231 -7.99 -15.27 5.80
CA LEU A 231 -6.73 -15.93 6.13
C LEU A 231 -6.82 -17.46 6.13
N ASN A 232 -7.98 -18.03 6.41
CA ASN A 232 -8.19 -19.47 6.30
C ASN A 232 -8.04 -19.95 4.85
N HIS A 233 -8.61 -19.22 3.89
CA HIS A 233 -8.46 -19.48 2.47
C HIS A 233 -7.00 -19.33 2.02
N ALA A 234 -6.34 -18.24 2.42
CA ALA A 234 -4.94 -17.99 2.08
C ALA A 234 -3.99 -19.07 2.62
N ARG A 235 -4.15 -19.48 3.89
CA ARG A 235 -3.37 -20.56 4.50
C ARG A 235 -3.62 -21.89 3.81
N HIS A 236 -4.87 -22.19 3.44
CA HIS A 236 -5.20 -23.38 2.68
C HIS A 236 -4.54 -23.36 1.29
N ALA A 237 -4.55 -22.21 0.60
CA ALA A 237 -3.90 -22.03 -0.69
C ALA A 237 -2.38 -22.27 -0.60
N LEU A 238 -1.71 -21.66 0.38
CA LEU A 238 -0.28 -21.88 0.61
C LEU A 238 0.06 -23.34 0.92
N GLY A 239 -0.75 -24.00 1.77
CA GLY A 239 -0.57 -25.42 2.11
C GLY A 239 -0.91 -26.40 0.98
N SER A 240 -1.57 -25.95 -0.10
CA SER A 240 -1.90 -26.77 -1.28
C SER A 240 -0.83 -26.73 -2.38
N LEU A 241 0.17 -25.87 -2.24
CA LEU A 241 1.25 -25.73 -3.21
C LEU A 241 2.09 -27.01 -3.26
N SER A 242 2.53 -27.38 -4.47
CA SER A 242 3.45 -28.50 -4.67
C SER A 242 4.86 -28.18 -4.19
N HIS A 243 5.23 -26.88 -4.15
CA HIS A 243 6.53 -26.41 -3.66
C HIS A 243 6.45 -24.95 -3.23
N LEU A 244 6.86 -24.68 -2.00
CA LEU A 244 6.89 -23.36 -1.41
C LEU A 244 8.29 -23.05 -0.87
N VAL A 245 8.93 -22.01 -1.42
CA VAL A 245 10.18 -21.47 -0.93
C VAL A 245 9.91 -20.14 -0.25
N VAL A 246 10.42 -19.96 0.96
CA VAL A 246 10.33 -18.68 1.69
C VAL A 246 11.71 -18.17 2.05
N GLN A 247 12.00 -16.95 1.64
CA GLN A 247 13.20 -16.19 2.00
C GLN A 247 12.81 -15.11 2.99
N ASP A 248 13.26 -15.20 4.23
CA ASP A 248 12.90 -14.23 5.27
C ASP A 248 14.00 -14.13 6.33
N ILE A 249 13.93 -13.07 7.13
CA ILE A 249 14.83 -12.84 8.27
C ILE A 249 14.37 -13.56 9.54
N PHE A 250 13.11 -14.00 9.59
CA PHE A 250 12.52 -14.77 10.69
C PHE A 250 11.72 -15.97 10.18
N LEU A 251 11.59 -16.98 11.01
CA LEU A 251 10.68 -18.08 10.80
C LEU A 251 9.24 -17.60 11.11
N THR A 252 8.58 -17.08 10.07
CA THR A 252 7.22 -16.54 10.14
C THR A 252 6.16 -17.63 9.97
N GLU A 253 4.88 -17.29 10.12
CA GLU A 253 3.76 -18.20 9.90
C GLU A 253 3.75 -18.75 8.47
N THR A 254 4.18 -17.95 7.49
CA THR A 254 4.36 -18.40 6.10
C THR A 254 5.55 -19.32 5.98
N ALA A 255 6.66 -19.02 6.63
CA ALA A 255 7.86 -19.86 6.60
C ALA A 255 7.63 -21.23 7.25
N TRP A 256 6.70 -21.35 8.21
CA TRP A 256 6.29 -22.65 8.77
C TRP A 256 5.54 -23.57 7.79
N LEU A 257 4.99 -23.01 6.70
CA LEU A 257 4.33 -23.76 5.63
C LEU A 257 5.28 -24.16 4.51
N ALA A 258 6.52 -23.61 4.50
CA ALA A 258 7.45 -23.76 3.39
C ALA A 258 8.15 -25.12 3.37
N ASP A 259 8.41 -25.64 2.15
CA ASP A 259 9.28 -26.80 1.92
C ASP A 259 10.76 -26.42 2.12
N VAL A 260 11.11 -25.17 1.76
CA VAL A 260 12.48 -24.62 1.90
C VAL A 260 12.43 -23.23 2.48
N VAL A 261 13.25 -22.99 3.52
CA VAL A 261 13.44 -21.68 4.11
C VAL A 261 14.87 -21.20 3.87
N LEU A 262 15.01 -20.00 3.30
CA LEU A 262 16.30 -19.37 3.00
C LEU A 262 16.51 -18.18 3.94
N PRO A 263 17.48 -18.24 4.87
CA PRO A 263 17.73 -17.15 5.81
C PRO A 263 18.33 -15.93 5.10
N ALA A 264 17.62 -14.81 5.19
CA ALA A 264 17.98 -13.55 4.56
C ALA A 264 18.57 -12.53 5.55
N SER A 265 19.30 -11.55 5.04
CA SER A 265 19.85 -10.45 5.83
C SER A 265 18.80 -9.37 6.10
N ALA A 266 18.87 -8.78 7.28
CA ALA A 266 18.08 -7.63 7.67
C ALA A 266 18.64 -6.32 7.09
N TRP A 267 17.90 -5.22 7.26
CA TRP A 267 18.28 -3.89 6.78
C TRP A 267 19.71 -3.44 7.13
N PRO A 268 20.15 -3.50 8.39
CA PRO A 268 21.48 -3.03 8.77
C PRO A 268 22.61 -3.98 8.35
N GLU A 269 22.27 -5.12 7.78
CA GLU A 269 23.20 -6.20 7.43
C GLU A 269 23.56 -6.24 5.94
N LYS A 270 23.05 -5.27 5.15
CA LYS A 270 23.29 -5.17 3.70
C LYS A 270 23.37 -3.73 3.23
N THR A 271 24.06 -3.52 2.10
CA THR A 271 24.09 -2.25 1.38
C THR A 271 23.00 -2.25 0.30
N GLY A 272 22.41 -1.09 0.01
CA GLY A 272 21.40 -0.91 -1.03
C GLY A 272 20.77 0.47 -0.98
N THR A 273 19.76 0.69 -1.80
CA THR A 273 19.03 1.97 -1.82
C THR A 273 17.60 1.81 -1.32
N ALA A 274 17.07 2.89 -0.80
CA ALA A 274 15.65 3.00 -0.44
C ALA A 274 15.07 4.32 -0.93
N SER A 275 13.87 4.27 -1.53
CA SER A 275 13.14 5.48 -1.92
C SER A 275 12.01 5.76 -0.94
N ASN A 276 12.00 6.95 -0.38
CA ASN A 276 10.93 7.44 0.48
C ASN A 276 9.68 7.83 -0.33
N THR A 277 8.58 8.00 0.38
CA THR A 277 7.33 8.56 -0.17
C THR A 277 7.51 9.96 -0.79
N ASP A 278 8.44 10.76 -0.27
CA ASP A 278 8.80 12.08 -0.80
C ASP A 278 9.75 12.00 -2.01
N ARG A 279 9.93 10.83 -2.57
CA ARG A 279 10.77 10.57 -3.76
C ARG A 279 12.27 10.78 -3.53
N MET A 280 12.72 10.72 -2.30
CA MET A 280 14.13 10.76 -1.97
C MET A 280 14.73 9.36 -2.06
N VAL A 281 15.63 9.14 -3.01
CA VAL A 281 16.46 7.93 -3.11
C VAL A 281 17.63 8.08 -2.13
N GLN A 282 17.78 7.13 -1.24
CA GLN A 282 18.76 7.17 -0.16
C GLN A 282 19.70 5.97 -0.21
N MET A 283 20.97 6.19 0.08
CA MET A 283 21.98 5.14 0.25
C MET A 283 21.87 4.53 1.65
N GLY A 284 21.59 3.23 1.71
CA GLY A 284 21.74 2.42 2.91
C GLY A 284 23.07 1.69 2.91
N ARG A 285 23.85 1.82 3.97
CA ARG A 285 25.16 1.15 4.10
C ARG A 285 25.09 0.07 5.16
N ARG A 286 25.72 -1.05 4.88
CA ARG A 286 25.86 -2.16 5.84
C ARG A 286 26.52 -1.67 7.11
N ALA A 287 25.90 -1.92 8.26
CA ALA A 287 26.39 -1.56 9.57
C ALA A 287 26.75 -2.78 10.44
N LEU A 288 26.17 -3.95 10.16
CA LEU A 288 26.32 -5.19 10.91
C LEU A 288 26.62 -6.36 9.96
N ASN A 289 27.22 -7.40 10.47
CA ASN A 289 27.35 -8.66 9.73
C ASN A 289 26.04 -9.45 9.85
N PRO A 290 25.58 -10.13 8.78
CA PRO A 290 24.48 -11.08 8.87
C PRO A 290 24.78 -12.17 9.92
N PRO A 291 23.81 -12.60 10.71
CA PRO A 291 23.99 -13.64 11.70
C PRO A 291 23.99 -15.04 11.03
N GLY A 292 24.79 -15.95 11.56
CA GLY A 292 24.79 -17.36 11.14
C GLY A 292 24.95 -17.55 9.63
N ASP A 293 24.01 -18.27 9.03
CA ASP A 293 23.99 -18.57 7.60
C ASP A 293 23.16 -17.59 6.75
N ALA A 294 22.67 -16.50 7.36
CA ALA A 294 21.93 -15.47 6.64
C ALA A 294 22.80 -14.83 5.52
N ARG A 295 22.18 -14.58 4.37
CA ARG A 295 22.85 -14.00 3.19
C ARG A 295 22.05 -12.79 2.68
N PRO A 296 22.72 -11.83 1.99
CA PRO A 296 22.02 -10.76 1.29
C PRO A 296 21.02 -11.30 0.25
N ASP A 297 19.86 -10.64 0.15
CA ASP A 297 18.79 -11.08 -0.76
C ASP A 297 19.27 -11.21 -2.21
N LEU A 298 20.05 -10.25 -2.70
CA LEU A 298 20.60 -10.30 -4.05
C LEU A 298 21.47 -11.55 -4.28
N TRP A 299 22.31 -11.91 -3.30
CA TRP A 299 23.13 -13.12 -3.38
C TRP A 299 22.26 -14.38 -3.47
N ILE A 300 21.20 -14.48 -2.67
CA ILE A 300 20.29 -15.64 -2.68
C ILE A 300 19.58 -15.74 -4.04
N ILE A 301 19.01 -14.64 -4.53
CA ILE A 301 18.33 -14.60 -5.83
C ILE A 301 19.29 -15.02 -6.95
N GLN A 302 20.51 -14.49 -6.96
CA GLN A 302 21.55 -14.83 -7.93
C GLN A 302 21.93 -16.30 -7.89
N GLN A 303 22.08 -16.88 -6.69
CA GLN A 303 22.39 -18.30 -6.53
C GLN A 303 21.27 -19.21 -7.03
N ILE A 304 20.01 -18.81 -6.84
CA ILE A 304 18.85 -19.53 -7.39
C ILE A 304 18.85 -19.41 -8.92
N ALA A 305 18.95 -18.20 -9.46
CA ALA A 305 18.93 -17.95 -10.89
C ALA A 305 20.01 -18.73 -11.65
N GLN A 306 21.26 -18.75 -11.13
CA GLN A 306 22.36 -19.50 -11.71
C GLN A 306 22.13 -21.03 -11.73
N ARG A 307 21.41 -21.57 -10.76
CA ARG A 307 21.11 -23.02 -10.67
C ARG A 307 19.88 -23.42 -11.50
N VAL A 308 18.87 -22.57 -11.56
CA VAL A 308 17.64 -22.83 -12.32
C VAL A 308 17.87 -22.63 -13.82
N GLY A 309 18.67 -21.63 -14.22
CA GLY A 309 18.90 -21.25 -15.61
C GLY A 309 19.28 -22.43 -16.53
N PRO A 310 20.25 -23.29 -16.18
CA PRO A 310 20.61 -24.46 -17.00
C PRO A 310 19.51 -25.51 -17.18
N HIS A 311 18.52 -25.55 -16.27
CA HIS A 311 17.45 -26.53 -16.23
C HIS A 311 16.10 -26.01 -16.72
N ALA A 312 16.02 -24.73 -17.12
CA ALA A 312 14.80 -24.09 -17.61
C ALA A 312 14.92 -23.75 -19.12
N PRO A 313 14.81 -24.76 -20.02
CA PRO A 313 15.04 -24.55 -21.46
C PRO A 313 14.09 -23.52 -22.10
N HIS A 314 12.94 -23.24 -21.49
CA HIS A 314 12.03 -22.20 -21.95
C HIS A 314 12.53 -20.77 -21.70
N PHE A 315 13.44 -20.58 -20.74
CA PHE A 315 14.13 -19.31 -20.53
C PHE A 315 15.35 -19.13 -21.46
N VAL A 316 15.80 -20.18 -22.11
CA VAL A 316 17.02 -20.21 -22.97
C VAL A 316 16.69 -20.05 -24.45
N SER A 317 15.47 -20.40 -24.88
CA SER A 317 15.06 -20.36 -26.29
C SER A 317 14.78 -18.97 -26.84
N SER A 318 14.81 -17.95 -26.01
CA SER A 318 14.50 -16.56 -26.35
C SER A 318 15.73 -15.65 -26.45
N LEU A 319 16.93 -16.20 -26.70
CA LEU A 319 18.10 -15.38 -27.01
C LEU A 319 17.96 -14.78 -28.42
N PRO A 320 18.27 -13.48 -28.60
CA PRO A 320 18.29 -12.89 -29.93
C PRO A 320 19.27 -13.62 -30.85
N PRO A 321 19.00 -13.64 -32.17
CA PRO A 321 19.92 -14.30 -33.13
C PRO A 321 21.31 -13.70 -33.06
N GLU A 322 22.34 -14.53 -33.33
CA GLU A 322 23.73 -14.07 -33.48
C GLU A 322 23.82 -12.85 -34.37
N GLY A 323 24.23 -11.71 -33.80
CA GLY A 323 24.38 -10.45 -34.53
C GLY A 323 23.59 -9.26 -33.95
N ALA A 324 22.72 -9.45 -32.96
CA ALA A 324 22.16 -8.33 -32.20
C ALA A 324 23.30 -7.70 -31.36
N GLY A 325 23.48 -6.38 -31.48
CA GLY A 325 24.51 -5.64 -30.79
C GLY A 325 24.51 -5.83 -29.28
N PRO A 326 25.60 -5.50 -28.58
CA PRO A 326 25.72 -5.74 -27.15
C PRO A 326 24.62 -5.00 -26.42
N ALA A 327 23.72 -5.73 -25.74
CA ALA A 327 22.87 -5.16 -24.73
C ALA A 327 23.78 -4.49 -23.70
N LEU A 328 23.57 -3.19 -23.49
CA LEU A 328 24.36 -2.35 -22.61
C LEU A 328 24.46 -3.01 -21.22
N GLY A 329 25.64 -3.43 -20.84
CA GLY A 329 25.95 -3.85 -19.48
C GLY A 329 26.05 -5.34 -19.17
N ARG A 330 25.95 -6.27 -20.16
CA ARG A 330 26.16 -7.70 -19.88
C ARG A 330 27.63 -8.11 -20.03
N PRO A 331 28.31 -8.60 -18.98
CA PRO A 331 29.55 -9.33 -19.13
C PRO A 331 29.24 -10.75 -19.67
N GLY A 332 29.61 -11.02 -20.92
CA GLY A 332 29.83 -12.36 -21.45
C GLY A 332 28.58 -13.15 -21.86
N GLY A 333 28.33 -13.23 -23.18
CA GLY A 333 27.32 -14.08 -23.77
C GLY A 333 27.56 -15.57 -23.53
N GLY A 334 26.69 -16.20 -22.79
CA GLY A 334 26.57 -17.65 -22.65
C GLY A 334 25.10 -17.99 -22.46
N ALA A 335 24.65 -19.09 -23.05
CA ALA A 335 23.28 -19.58 -22.94
C ALA A 335 22.93 -19.85 -21.47
N GLY A 336 22.08 -18.99 -20.87
CA GLY A 336 21.62 -19.07 -19.49
C GLY A 336 21.37 -17.69 -18.91
N LEU A 337 20.55 -17.59 -17.86
CA LEU A 337 20.42 -16.39 -17.04
C LEU A 337 21.78 -16.08 -16.41
N ASN A 338 22.59 -15.29 -17.10
CA ASN A 338 23.94 -14.96 -16.65
C ASN A 338 23.90 -13.77 -15.71
N TRP A 339 23.38 -13.98 -14.51
CA TRP A 339 23.27 -13.01 -13.43
C TRP A 339 24.55 -13.02 -12.60
N ASN A 340 25.68 -12.77 -13.25
CA ASN A 340 26.95 -12.73 -12.56
C ASN A 340 27.29 -11.28 -12.16
N TYR A 341 26.67 -10.84 -11.09
CA TYR A 341 27.06 -9.61 -10.40
C TYR A 341 28.17 -9.96 -9.41
N GLU A 342 29.41 -9.71 -9.77
CA GLU A 342 30.56 -10.10 -8.96
C GLU A 342 30.56 -9.43 -7.58
N GLY A 343 30.73 -10.24 -6.53
CA GLY A 343 30.83 -9.81 -5.13
C GLY A 343 29.50 -9.44 -4.46
N GLU A 344 29.47 -9.56 -3.14
CA GLU A 344 28.27 -9.31 -2.34
C GLU A 344 27.81 -7.84 -2.38
N GLU A 345 28.75 -6.89 -2.44
CA GLU A 345 28.45 -5.45 -2.42
C GLU A 345 28.61 -4.79 -3.80
N SER A 346 29.60 -5.18 -4.59
CA SER A 346 29.77 -4.67 -5.97
C SER A 346 28.60 -5.06 -6.87
N GLY A 347 28.01 -6.22 -6.68
CA GLY A 347 26.82 -6.65 -7.39
C GLY A 347 25.61 -5.74 -7.15
N VAL A 348 25.45 -5.18 -5.95
CA VAL A 348 24.37 -4.25 -5.64
C VAL A 348 24.47 -2.97 -6.47
N ALA A 349 25.67 -2.41 -6.62
CA ALA A 349 25.90 -1.23 -7.47
C ALA A 349 25.58 -1.52 -8.94
N ALA A 350 25.97 -2.67 -9.47
CA ALA A 350 25.66 -3.07 -10.84
C ALA A 350 24.17 -3.23 -11.09
N VAL A 351 23.42 -3.85 -10.16
CA VAL A 351 21.96 -3.97 -10.24
C VAL A 351 21.28 -2.61 -10.14
N TYR A 352 21.79 -1.73 -9.26
CA TYR A 352 21.26 -0.36 -9.17
C TYR A 352 21.45 0.41 -10.49
N GLU A 353 22.62 0.30 -11.13
CA GLU A 353 22.87 0.97 -12.41
C GLU A 353 21.98 0.43 -13.53
N GLU A 354 21.68 -0.87 -13.56
CA GLU A 354 20.69 -1.44 -14.48
C GLU A 354 19.29 -0.90 -14.20
N MET A 355 18.86 -0.89 -12.93
CA MET A 355 17.58 -0.31 -12.51
C MET A 355 17.50 1.18 -12.89
N ARG A 356 18.57 1.95 -12.70
CA ARG A 356 18.65 3.36 -13.06
C ARG A 356 18.43 3.57 -14.57
N GLN A 357 19.03 2.72 -15.40
CA GLN A 357 18.82 2.75 -16.86
C GLN A 357 17.37 2.37 -17.24
N ALA A 358 16.81 1.35 -16.60
CA ALA A 358 15.41 0.97 -16.78
C ALA A 358 14.43 2.09 -16.35
N MET A 359 14.85 2.95 -15.44
CA MET A 359 14.11 4.09 -14.91
C MET A 359 14.66 5.44 -15.39
N HIS A 360 15.28 5.51 -16.58
CA HIS A 360 15.94 6.69 -17.10
C HIS A 360 15.06 7.96 -17.10
N ALA A 361 13.75 7.81 -17.29
CA ALA A 361 12.81 8.93 -17.26
C ALA A 361 12.60 9.58 -15.87
N SER A 362 13.17 9.00 -14.81
CA SER A 362 13.01 9.51 -13.44
C SER A 362 14.31 9.66 -12.66
N ILE A 363 15.22 8.69 -12.72
CA ILE A 363 16.42 8.64 -11.86
C ILE A 363 17.76 8.59 -12.65
N GLU A 364 17.78 8.93 -13.92
CA GLU A 364 18.98 8.83 -14.77
C GLU A 364 20.20 9.56 -14.19
N GLY A 365 19.99 10.74 -13.59
CA GLY A 365 21.01 11.54 -12.94
C GLY A 365 21.44 11.08 -11.55
N ILE A 366 20.80 10.05 -10.99
CA ILE A 366 21.09 9.53 -9.64
C ILE A 366 22.00 8.29 -9.78
N THR A 367 23.28 8.50 -10.07
CA THR A 367 24.25 7.41 -10.19
C THR A 367 24.62 6.84 -8.82
N TRP A 368 25.13 5.60 -8.78
CA TRP A 368 25.63 5.00 -7.55
C TRP A 368 26.72 5.84 -6.89
N ASP A 369 27.70 6.31 -7.65
CA ASP A 369 28.77 7.18 -7.16
C ASP A 369 28.24 8.49 -6.58
N ARG A 370 27.17 9.02 -7.16
CA ARG A 370 26.50 10.21 -6.61
C ARG A 370 25.88 9.94 -5.26
N LEU A 371 25.17 8.81 -5.12
CA LEU A 371 24.58 8.41 -3.83
C LEU A 371 25.65 8.12 -2.78
N GLU A 372 26.81 7.60 -3.16
CA GLU A 372 27.92 7.43 -2.22
C GLU A 372 28.43 8.77 -1.67
N ARG A 373 28.49 9.80 -2.51
CA ARG A 373 28.95 11.15 -2.09
C ARG A 373 27.90 11.95 -1.35
N GLU A 374 26.66 11.97 -1.88
CA GLU A 374 25.58 12.85 -1.40
C GLU A 374 24.64 12.16 -0.39
N SER A 375 24.68 10.84 -0.31
CA SER A 375 23.84 9.96 0.51
C SER A 375 22.36 9.94 0.14
N SER A 376 21.82 10.99 -0.49
CA SER A 376 20.43 11.03 -0.96
C SER A 376 20.20 12.06 -2.05
N VAL A 377 19.29 11.76 -2.98
CA VAL A 377 18.86 12.67 -4.07
C VAL A 377 17.37 12.48 -4.30
N THR A 378 16.64 13.58 -4.53
CA THR A 378 15.20 13.53 -4.83
C THR A 378 14.97 13.46 -6.34
N TYR A 379 14.09 12.56 -6.78
CA TYR A 379 13.72 12.47 -8.20
C TYR A 379 12.37 13.19 -8.49
N PRO A 380 12.07 13.56 -9.77
CA PRO A 380 12.86 13.38 -10.99
C PRO A 380 14.21 14.09 -10.94
N CYS A 381 15.23 13.39 -11.48
CA CYS A 381 16.60 13.87 -11.58
C CYS A 381 17.23 13.22 -12.81
N LEU A 382 17.35 13.97 -13.90
CA LEU A 382 17.67 13.42 -15.23
C LEU A 382 19.13 13.64 -15.66
N ALA A 383 19.89 14.46 -14.93
CA ALA A 383 21.31 14.71 -15.21
C ALA A 383 22.16 14.59 -13.93
N PRO A 384 23.46 14.29 -14.04
CA PRO A 384 24.32 14.10 -12.87
C PRO A 384 24.46 15.32 -11.95
N ASP A 385 24.23 16.52 -12.47
CA ASP A 385 24.27 17.81 -11.75
C ASP A 385 22.87 18.39 -11.45
N ASP A 386 21.81 17.70 -11.88
CA ASP A 386 20.43 18.09 -11.58
C ASP A 386 20.17 17.99 -10.06
N PRO A 387 19.72 19.06 -9.36
CA PRO A 387 19.45 19.01 -7.93
C PRO A 387 18.23 18.14 -7.57
N GLY A 388 17.48 17.64 -8.56
CA GLY A 388 16.20 16.98 -8.41
C GLY A 388 15.04 17.94 -8.25
N GLN A 389 13.83 17.43 -8.35
CA GLN A 389 12.61 18.23 -8.33
C GLN A 389 11.85 18.03 -7.00
N PRO A 390 11.91 18.98 -6.07
CA PRO A 390 11.17 18.88 -4.81
C PRO A 390 9.64 18.98 -4.99
N ILE A 391 9.18 19.61 -6.08
CA ILE A 391 7.77 19.76 -6.44
C ILE A 391 7.57 19.23 -7.85
N VAL A 392 6.61 18.30 -8.01
CA VAL A 392 6.24 17.75 -9.32
C VAL A 392 4.93 18.35 -9.83
N PHE A 393 4.67 18.17 -11.12
CA PHE A 393 3.46 18.65 -11.78
C PHE A 393 3.30 20.17 -11.73
N THR A 394 4.43 20.90 -11.79
CA THR A 394 4.43 22.36 -11.85
C THR A 394 3.84 22.89 -13.15
N ASP A 395 4.16 22.23 -14.27
CA ASP A 395 3.80 22.67 -15.62
C ASP A 395 2.82 21.70 -16.29
N GLN A 396 3.08 20.40 -16.27
CA GLN A 396 2.28 19.38 -16.94
C GLN A 396 2.19 18.09 -16.14
N PHE A 397 1.28 17.22 -16.53
CA PHE A 397 1.11 15.88 -15.97
C PHE A 397 1.67 14.82 -16.94
N PRO A 398 2.18 13.69 -16.46
CA PRO A 398 2.70 12.60 -17.29
C PRO A 398 1.56 11.78 -17.91
N THR A 399 0.71 12.44 -18.69
CA THR A 399 -0.39 11.85 -19.44
C THR A 399 -0.21 12.14 -20.93
N PRO A 400 -0.85 11.38 -21.83
CA PRO A 400 -0.73 11.63 -23.28
C PRO A 400 -1.09 13.05 -23.71
N THR A 401 -1.94 13.74 -22.94
CA THR A 401 -2.37 15.12 -23.24
C THR A 401 -1.58 16.18 -22.45
N GLY A 402 -0.68 15.79 -21.56
CA GLY A 402 -0.02 16.69 -20.59
C GLY A 402 -0.96 17.24 -19.51
N ARG A 403 -2.24 16.83 -19.50
CA ARG A 403 -3.29 17.34 -18.62
C ARG A 403 -3.75 16.26 -17.65
N LEU A 404 -4.16 16.65 -16.45
CA LEU A 404 -4.78 15.76 -15.48
C LEU A 404 -6.13 15.26 -15.98
N GLN A 405 -6.40 13.97 -15.85
CA GLN A 405 -7.68 13.37 -16.19
C GLN A 405 -8.56 13.24 -14.96
N LEU A 406 -9.63 14.01 -14.87
CA LEU A 406 -10.64 13.89 -13.82
C LEU A 406 -11.52 12.67 -14.09
N VAL A 407 -11.68 11.82 -13.09
CA VAL A 407 -12.52 10.62 -13.17
C VAL A 407 -13.58 10.70 -12.08
N PRO A 408 -14.87 10.84 -12.46
CA PRO A 408 -15.97 10.83 -11.51
C PRO A 408 -16.05 9.51 -10.74
N ALA A 409 -16.42 9.58 -9.46
CA ALA A 409 -16.63 8.42 -8.61
C ALA A 409 -18.04 8.44 -8.01
N SER A 410 -18.72 7.31 -8.08
CA SER A 410 -20.06 7.13 -7.49
C SER A 410 -19.98 6.50 -6.13
N VAL A 411 -20.93 6.83 -5.26
CA VAL A 411 -21.06 6.17 -3.96
C VAL A 411 -21.57 4.76 -4.17
N ILE A 412 -20.73 3.77 -3.88
CA ILE A 412 -21.09 2.35 -3.91
C ILE A 412 -21.00 1.77 -2.48
N PRO A 413 -21.83 0.80 -2.12
CA PRO A 413 -21.78 0.20 -0.80
C PRO A 413 -20.62 -0.80 -0.68
N ALA A 414 -20.13 -1.03 0.55
CA ALA A 414 -19.20 -2.10 0.88
C ALA A 414 -19.69 -3.48 0.41
N ALA A 415 -18.76 -4.40 0.18
CA ALA A 415 -19.08 -5.78 -0.22
C ALA A 415 -19.95 -6.52 0.83
N GLU A 416 -19.71 -6.24 2.10
CA GLU A 416 -20.49 -6.82 3.21
C GLU A 416 -21.13 -5.73 4.06
N LYS A 417 -22.44 -5.76 4.22
CA LYS A 417 -23.17 -4.84 5.11
C LYS A 417 -23.45 -5.50 6.46
N PRO A 418 -23.51 -4.72 7.56
CA PRO A 418 -24.05 -5.20 8.82
C PRO A 418 -25.45 -5.80 8.67
N SER A 419 -25.72 -6.83 9.46
CA SER A 419 -27.00 -7.56 9.51
C SER A 419 -27.37 -7.86 10.95
N ALA A 420 -28.55 -8.45 11.17
CA ALA A 420 -28.94 -8.87 12.52
C ALA A 420 -27.95 -9.89 13.13
N GLU A 421 -27.34 -10.73 12.31
CA GLU A 421 -26.34 -11.73 12.73
C GLU A 421 -24.96 -11.12 12.96
N PHE A 422 -24.57 -10.12 12.15
CA PHE A 422 -23.28 -9.44 12.20
C PHE A 422 -23.49 -7.93 12.29
N PRO A 423 -23.88 -7.41 13.47
CA PRO A 423 -24.38 -6.04 13.61
C PRO A 423 -23.30 -4.96 13.68
N PHE A 424 -22.02 -5.33 13.76
CA PHE A 424 -20.90 -4.40 13.85
C PHE A 424 -20.09 -4.34 12.56
N VAL A 425 -19.45 -3.20 12.34
CA VAL A 425 -18.41 -3.02 11.34
C VAL A 425 -17.05 -3.21 12.00
N LEU A 426 -16.26 -4.16 11.50
CA LEU A 426 -14.84 -4.29 11.85
C LEU A 426 -13.99 -3.36 10.98
N ILE A 427 -13.18 -2.54 11.61
CA ILE A 427 -12.11 -1.77 11.02
C ILE A 427 -10.79 -2.35 11.52
N THR A 428 -9.93 -2.78 10.61
CA THR A 428 -8.57 -3.21 10.98
C THR A 428 -7.58 -2.06 10.89
N GLY A 429 -6.54 -2.06 11.71
CA GLY A 429 -5.56 -1.00 11.69
C GLY A 429 -4.23 -1.37 12.33
N ARG A 430 -3.39 -0.34 12.48
CA ARG A 430 -2.08 -0.48 13.15
C ARG A 430 -2.18 -0.07 14.60
N GLN A 431 -1.27 -0.62 15.38
CA GLN A 431 -0.95 -0.23 16.75
C GLN A 431 0.46 0.35 16.77
N LEU A 432 0.72 1.30 17.64
CA LEU A 432 2.00 2.03 17.62
C LEU A 432 3.21 1.12 17.89
N GLU A 433 3.05 0.20 18.81
CA GLU A 433 4.11 -0.68 19.32
C GLU A 433 4.47 -1.81 18.35
N HIS A 434 3.52 -2.20 17.48
CA HIS A 434 3.68 -3.33 16.59
C HIS A 434 3.59 -2.97 15.12
N TRP A 435 4.55 -3.48 14.35
CA TRP A 435 4.67 -3.26 12.92
C TRP A 435 4.04 -4.39 12.12
N HIS A 436 3.06 -4.04 11.27
CA HIS A 436 2.36 -4.97 10.37
C HIS A 436 1.89 -6.25 11.08
N THR A 437 2.32 -7.43 10.59
CA THR A 437 1.99 -8.75 11.15
C THR A 437 2.68 -9.06 12.49
N GLY A 438 3.48 -8.13 13.01
CA GLY A 438 4.21 -8.32 14.25
C GLY A 438 5.46 -9.19 14.13
N SER A 439 5.80 -9.70 12.96
CA SER A 439 6.91 -10.65 12.73
C SER A 439 8.25 -10.18 13.30
N MET A 440 8.51 -8.87 13.31
CA MET A 440 9.71 -8.29 13.94
C MET A 440 9.42 -7.79 15.36
N THR A 441 8.40 -6.96 15.52
CA THR A 441 8.18 -6.19 16.76
C THR A 441 7.66 -7.03 17.92
N ARG A 442 6.90 -8.12 17.65
CA ARG A 442 6.49 -9.09 18.67
C ARG A 442 7.66 -9.94 19.21
N ARG A 443 8.81 -9.92 18.52
CA ARG A 443 10.08 -10.52 18.99
C ARG A 443 10.95 -9.54 19.78
N SER A 444 10.56 -8.27 19.85
CA SER A 444 11.19 -7.28 20.74
C SER A 444 10.57 -7.37 22.12
N THR A 445 11.35 -7.79 23.11
CA THR A 445 10.88 -7.96 24.51
C THR A 445 10.29 -6.68 25.10
N VAL A 446 10.82 -5.51 24.72
CA VAL A 446 10.32 -4.20 25.18
C VAL A 446 8.98 -3.87 24.56
N LEU A 447 8.85 -3.98 23.24
CA LEU A 447 7.61 -3.64 22.54
C LEU A 447 6.49 -4.63 22.88
N ASP A 448 6.82 -5.91 22.97
CA ASP A 448 5.86 -6.94 23.35
C ASP A 448 5.40 -6.80 24.80
N ALA A 449 6.27 -6.34 25.72
CA ALA A 449 5.88 -6.04 27.10
C ALA A 449 4.93 -4.83 27.24
N ILE A 450 4.99 -3.87 26.32
CA ILE A 450 4.08 -2.70 26.33
C ILE A 450 2.67 -3.10 25.88
N GLU A 451 2.57 -3.87 24.80
CA GLU A 451 1.29 -4.34 24.23
C GLU A 451 1.37 -5.85 23.92
N PRO A 452 1.26 -6.69 24.96
CA PRO A 452 1.56 -8.11 24.84
C PRO A 452 0.45 -8.94 24.19
N MET A 453 -0.77 -8.41 24.08
CA MET A 453 -1.92 -9.19 23.65
C MET A 453 -2.85 -8.43 22.72
N ALA A 454 -3.55 -9.18 21.88
CA ALA A 454 -4.56 -8.65 20.99
C ALA A 454 -5.72 -7.99 21.75
N THR A 455 -6.11 -6.80 21.30
CA THR A 455 -7.24 -6.07 21.86
C THR A 455 -8.23 -5.65 20.76
N ALA A 456 -9.50 -5.52 21.14
CA ALA A 456 -10.52 -4.90 20.32
C ALA A 456 -11.02 -3.63 21.01
N SER A 457 -10.97 -2.48 20.31
CA SER A 457 -11.49 -1.22 20.82
C SER A 457 -12.96 -1.07 20.44
N LEU A 458 -13.80 -0.75 21.43
CA LEU A 458 -15.22 -0.46 21.28
C LEU A 458 -15.60 0.78 22.08
N HIS A 459 -16.65 1.47 21.63
CA HIS A 459 -17.26 2.57 22.39
C HIS A 459 -17.82 2.07 23.73
N GLY A 460 -17.72 2.89 24.78
CA GLY A 460 -18.21 2.52 26.12
C GLY A 460 -19.67 2.09 26.17
N ASP A 461 -20.55 2.70 25.36
CA ASP A 461 -21.97 2.32 25.27
C ASP A 461 -22.17 0.93 24.65
N GLU A 462 -21.30 0.51 23.74
CA GLU A 462 -21.36 -0.83 23.18
C GLU A 462 -20.91 -1.88 24.20
N LEU A 463 -19.88 -1.58 24.99
CA LEU A 463 -19.49 -2.45 26.10
C LEU A 463 -20.63 -2.62 27.11
N ALA A 464 -21.30 -1.52 27.46
CA ALA A 464 -22.46 -1.56 28.35
C ALA A 464 -23.61 -2.39 27.75
N ARG A 465 -23.92 -2.20 26.46
CA ARG A 465 -24.96 -2.96 25.74
C ARG A 465 -24.65 -4.46 25.67
N LEU A 466 -23.38 -4.83 25.53
CA LEU A 466 -22.91 -6.21 25.51
C LEU A 466 -22.76 -6.81 26.92
N GLY A 467 -22.89 -6.01 27.99
CA GLY A 467 -22.71 -6.44 29.36
C GLY A 467 -21.26 -6.85 29.70
N VAL A 468 -20.27 -6.30 28.99
CA VAL A 468 -18.86 -6.62 29.18
C VAL A 468 -18.08 -5.44 29.77
N GLN A 469 -17.07 -5.74 30.60
CA GLN A 469 -16.18 -4.73 31.17
C GLN A 469 -14.90 -4.61 30.34
N PRO A 470 -14.23 -3.44 30.31
CA PRO A 470 -12.88 -3.33 29.77
C PRO A 470 -11.95 -4.40 30.33
N GLY A 471 -11.16 -5.05 29.49
CA GLY A 471 -10.31 -6.17 29.84
C GLY A 471 -10.96 -7.56 29.75
N ALA A 472 -12.28 -7.64 29.64
CA ALA A 472 -12.99 -8.92 29.44
C ALA A 472 -12.62 -9.55 28.09
N LEU A 473 -12.65 -10.88 28.06
CA LEU A 473 -12.46 -11.65 26.83
C LEU A 473 -13.79 -11.72 26.06
N VAL A 474 -13.72 -11.46 24.75
CA VAL A 474 -14.85 -11.58 23.83
C VAL A 474 -14.48 -12.38 22.59
N GLY A 475 -15.47 -13.02 21.98
CA GLY A 475 -15.36 -13.57 20.62
C GLY A 475 -15.76 -12.51 19.60
N ILE A 476 -14.94 -12.34 18.56
CA ILE A 476 -15.32 -11.56 17.37
C ILE A 476 -15.45 -12.53 16.22
N ARG A 477 -16.65 -12.61 15.66
CA ARG A 477 -17.00 -13.58 14.62
C ARG A 477 -17.43 -12.87 13.34
N SER A 478 -16.91 -13.34 12.21
CA SER A 478 -17.38 -13.00 10.87
C SER A 478 -17.91 -14.24 10.15
N ARG A 479 -18.25 -14.12 8.88
CA ARG A 479 -18.63 -15.27 8.03
C ARG A 479 -17.48 -16.26 7.79
N ARG A 480 -16.22 -15.85 8.01
CA ARG A 480 -14.99 -16.61 7.69
C ARG A 480 -14.34 -17.27 8.90
N GLY A 481 -14.56 -16.71 10.07
CA GLY A 481 -13.94 -17.25 11.27
C GLY A 481 -14.28 -16.47 12.53
N MET A 482 -13.62 -16.83 13.61
CA MET A 482 -13.77 -16.21 14.92
C MET A 482 -12.39 -16.07 15.57
N VAL A 483 -12.18 -14.96 16.26
CA VAL A 483 -11.01 -14.73 17.13
C VAL A 483 -11.46 -14.36 18.52
N GLN A 484 -10.60 -14.60 19.52
CA GLN A 484 -10.84 -14.21 20.91
C GLN A 484 -9.86 -13.10 21.29
N VAL A 485 -10.36 -11.99 21.80
CA VAL A 485 -9.57 -10.80 22.15
C VAL A 485 -10.07 -10.15 23.43
N ARG A 486 -9.21 -9.40 24.11
CA ARG A 486 -9.66 -8.56 25.22
C ARG A 486 -10.23 -7.25 24.70
N VAL A 487 -11.33 -6.79 25.32
CA VAL A 487 -11.93 -5.50 24.93
C VAL A 487 -11.23 -4.34 25.60
N ARG A 488 -11.07 -3.26 24.83
CA ARG A 488 -10.59 -1.96 25.30
C ARG A 488 -11.69 -0.93 25.10
N ARG A 489 -12.00 -0.14 26.14
CA ARG A 489 -12.87 1.03 25.95
C ARG A 489 -12.12 2.11 25.19
N ASP A 490 -12.71 2.56 24.11
CA ASP A 490 -12.22 3.67 23.30
C ASP A 490 -13.42 4.47 22.76
N ASP A 491 -13.76 5.56 23.44
CA ASP A 491 -14.89 6.41 23.05
C ASP A 491 -14.60 7.22 21.75
N GLY A 492 -13.37 7.15 21.23
CA GLY A 492 -13.02 7.60 19.88
C GLY A 492 -13.41 6.61 18.77
N THR A 493 -13.72 5.37 19.11
CA THR A 493 -14.28 4.38 18.17
C THR A 493 -15.80 4.59 18.05
N PRO A 494 -16.38 4.71 16.83
CA PRO A 494 -17.82 4.94 16.67
C PRO A 494 -18.67 3.79 17.21
N ARG A 495 -19.90 4.10 17.63
CA ARG A 495 -20.90 3.06 17.96
C ARG A 495 -21.14 2.17 16.75
N GLY A 496 -21.39 0.88 16.99
CA GLY A 496 -21.57 -0.12 15.93
C GLY A 496 -20.27 -0.48 15.20
N THR A 497 -19.10 -0.03 15.71
CA THR A 497 -17.80 -0.31 15.13
C THR A 497 -16.88 -1.00 16.12
N VAL A 498 -16.05 -1.92 15.61
CA VAL A 498 -14.97 -2.59 16.33
C VAL A 498 -13.66 -2.26 15.62
N PHE A 499 -12.66 -1.82 16.35
CA PHE A 499 -11.31 -1.67 15.82
C PHE A 499 -10.39 -2.76 16.35
N MET A 500 -9.63 -3.41 15.45
CA MET A 500 -8.62 -4.41 15.81
C MET A 500 -7.29 -4.14 15.12
N PRO A 501 -6.15 -4.24 15.84
CA PRO A 501 -4.83 -4.33 15.20
C PRO A 501 -4.65 -5.72 14.57
N PHE A 502 -3.83 -5.79 13.52
CA PHE A 502 -3.57 -7.04 12.80
C PHE A 502 -2.18 -7.66 13.09
N ALA A 503 -1.55 -7.29 14.21
CA ALA A 503 -0.20 -7.70 14.57
C ALA A 503 -0.09 -9.01 15.38
N TYR A 504 -1.21 -9.63 15.70
CA TYR A 504 -1.26 -10.74 16.67
C TYR A 504 -1.66 -12.04 16.00
N VAL A 505 -0.74 -13.00 15.97
CA VAL A 505 -0.97 -14.32 15.36
C VAL A 505 -2.04 -15.13 16.09
N GLU A 506 -2.08 -15.00 17.42
CA GLU A 506 -3.05 -15.66 18.30
C GLU A 506 -4.49 -15.17 18.12
N ALA A 507 -4.66 -14.00 17.51
CA ALA A 507 -5.96 -13.40 17.19
C ALA A 507 -5.87 -12.61 15.88
N ALA A 508 -5.45 -13.30 14.82
CA ALA A 508 -5.21 -12.68 13.53
C ALA A 508 -6.49 -12.04 12.96
N ALA A 509 -6.52 -10.71 12.86
CA ALA A 509 -7.68 -9.95 12.40
C ALA A 509 -8.14 -10.36 10.98
N ASN A 510 -7.21 -10.83 10.16
CA ASN A 510 -7.50 -11.27 8.79
C ASN A 510 -8.21 -12.63 8.69
N LEU A 511 -8.35 -13.37 9.79
CA LEU A 511 -9.32 -14.46 9.87
C LEU A 511 -10.77 -14.00 9.72
N LEU A 512 -11.00 -12.68 9.89
CA LEU A 512 -12.33 -12.07 9.85
C LEU A 512 -12.60 -11.30 8.56
N THR A 513 -11.56 -10.77 7.90
CA THR A 513 -11.69 -9.88 6.74
C THR A 513 -12.10 -10.61 5.47
N ASN A 514 -12.78 -9.91 4.56
CA ASN A 514 -13.19 -10.45 3.27
C ASN A 514 -12.13 -10.20 2.18
N ALA A 515 -12.18 -10.98 1.11
CA ALA A 515 -11.24 -10.93 -0.01
C ALA A 515 -11.78 -10.14 -1.22
N ALA A 516 -12.85 -9.35 -1.04
CA ALA A 516 -13.40 -8.52 -2.11
C ALA A 516 -12.36 -7.49 -2.56
N LEU A 517 -12.28 -7.26 -3.87
CA LEU A 517 -11.23 -6.45 -4.49
C LEU A 517 -11.78 -5.16 -5.09
N ASP A 518 -11.00 -4.08 -4.97
CA ASP A 518 -11.14 -2.92 -5.84
C ASP A 518 -11.01 -3.36 -7.31
N PRO A 519 -11.92 -2.96 -8.21
CA PRO A 519 -11.92 -3.44 -9.59
C PRO A 519 -10.73 -2.94 -10.42
N PHE A 520 -10.08 -1.86 -10.01
CA PHE A 520 -8.97 -1.23 -10.72
C PHE A 520 -7.61 -1.59 -10.10
N GLY A 521 -7.41 -1.19 -8.84
CA GLY A 521 -6.15 -1.41 -8.12
C GLY A 521 -6.01 -2.79 -7.50
N LYS A 522 -7.06 -3.61 -7.52
CA LYS A 522 -7.07 -4.96 -6.97
C LYS A 522 -6.68 -5.05 -5.50
N ILE A 523 -6.91 -3.98 -4.74
CA ILE A 523 -6.66 -3.94 -3.31
C ILE A 523 -7.81 -4.62 -2.56
N PRO A 524 -7.52 -5.50 -1.59
CA PRO A 524 -8.56 -6.11 -0.75
C PRO A 524 -9.23 -5.14 0.22
N GLU A 525 -10.51 -5.42 0.56
CA GLU A 525 -11.31 -4.63 1.49
C GLU A 525 -10.98 -4.93 2.96
N PHE A 526 -9.80 -4.56 3.41
CA PHE A 526 -9.36 -4.79 4.80
C PHE A 526 -10.03 -3.87 5.83
N LYS A 527 -10.62 -2.76 5.40
CA LYS A 527 -11.12 -1.70 6.29
C LYS A 527 -12.61 -1.74 6.53
N TYR A 528 -13.29 -2.76 5.98
CA TYR A 528 -14.71 -2.94 6.20
C TYR A 528 -15.08 -4.43 6.17
N CYS A 529 -15.66 -4.92 7.26
CA CYS A 529 -16.16 -6.28 7.35
C CYS A 529 -17.29 -6.36 8.39
N ALA A 530 -18.34 -7.10 8.11
CA ALA A 530 -19.44 -7.29 9.07
C ALA A 530 -19.09 -8.38 10.10
N VAL A 531 -19.20 -8.04 11.39
CA VAL A 531 -18.87 -8.95 12.51
C VAL A 531 -19.93 -8.93 13.63
N ALA A 532 -19.96 -10.02 14.39
CA ALA A 532 -20.62 -10.10 15.70
C ALA A 532 -19.57 -10.01 16.83
N VAL A 533 -19.95 -9.42 17.95
CA VAL A 533 -19.17 -9.42 19.19
C VAL A 533 -19.95 -10.18 20.25
N GLU A 534 -19.37 -11.21 20.79
CA GLU A 534 -20.00 -12.16 21.71
C GLU A 534 -19.25 -12.17 23.05
N ALA A 535 -19.97 -11.94 24.16
CA ALA A 535 -19.38 -12.10 25.48
C ALA A 535 -19.03 -13.59 25.69
N LEU A 536 -17.81 -13.86 26.09
CA LEU A 536 -17.39 -15.20 26.45
C LEU A 536 -17.58 -15.46 27.95
N PRO A 537 -17.93 -16.68 28.37
CA PRO A 537 -17.99 -17.00 29.78
C PRO A 537 -16.67 -16.66 30.47
N SER A 538 -16.70 -15.96 31.59
CA SER A 538 -15.50 -15.78 32.39
C SER A 538 -15.03 -17.16 32.86
N THR A 539 -13.84 -17.56 32.45
CA THR A 539 -13.16 -18.70 33.06
C THR A 539 -12.90 -18.32 34.51
N LYS A 540 -13.50 -19.05 35.46
CA LYS A 540 -13.20 -18.85 36.88
C LYS A 540 -11.71 -19.21 37.07
N GLY A 541 -10.84 -18.21 37.09
CA GLY A 541 -9.42 -18.42 37.32
C GLY A 541 -8.44 -17.38 36.76
N ASP A 542 -8.89 -16.26 36.16
CA ASP A 542 -8.00 -15.14 35.77
C ASP A 542 -8.10 -13.94 36.71
#